data_f763b3536c21ce2cd505c7578dca9320
#
_entry.id   f763b3536c21ce2cd505c7578dca9320
#
_cell.length_a   1.000
_cell.length_b   1.000
_cell.length_c   1.000
_cell.angle_alpha   90.00
_cell.angle_beta   90.00
_cell.angle_gamma   90.00
#
_symmetry.space_group_name_H-M   'P 1'
#
loop_
_entity.id
_entity.type
_entity.pdbx_description
1 polymer ?
#
loop_
_entity_poly.entity_id
_entity_poly.type
_entity_poly.pdbx_seq_one_letter_code
_entity_poly.pdbx_strand_id
1 'polypeptide(L)'
;MVEWIIIIGIIAWLCRLAFRDKDFVPPKTAPSDARVYAAFEMADSLFVNRSETAFFQILHRHLPAGYHLHGKTRLEDVIRVKRSIKGQAHWHLRGRVKSRHVDYLITDRNGIPKAAIELDGSSHNKAALAADELKDGLFKAAGLPLLRVQASSDFHRAAQRIIAAL
;
A
#
# COMPACT_ATOMS: atom_id res chain seq x y z
N MET A 1 -44.26 22.04 -19.13
CA MET A 1 -43.40 21.79 -17.92
C MET A 1 -43.42 20.33 -17.47
N VAL A 2 -44.54 19.64 -17.54
CA VAL A 2 -44.64 18.23 -17.09
C VAL A 2 -43.82 17.26 -17.98
N GLU A 3 -43.76 17.50 -19.28
CA GLU A 3 -43.04 16.65 -20.22
C GLU A 3 -41.54 16.61 -19.99
N TRP A 4 -40.90 17.71 -19.60
CA TRP A 4 -39.47 17.78 -19.29
C TRP A 4 -39.11 17.01 -18.01
N ILE A 5 -40.02 16.99 -17.01
CA ILE A 5 -39.84 16.25 -15.76
C ILE A 5 -39.84 14.74 -16.04
N ILE A 6 -40.73 14.29 -16.92
CA ILE A 6 -40.82 12.87 -17.34
C ILE A 6 -39.55 12.46 -18.11
N ILE A 7 -39.07 13.30 -19.04
CA ILE A 7 -37.85 13.02 -19.82
C ILE A 7 -36.63 12.96 -18.91
N ILE A 8 -36.49 13.89 -17.96
CA ILE A 8 -35.38 13.88 -16.98
C ILE A 8 -35.44 12.63 -16.10
N GLY A 9 -36.63 12.24 -15.66
CA GLY A 9 -36.88 11.01 -14.89
C GLY A 9 -36.49 9.75 -15.64
N ILE A 10 -36.83 9.66 -16.92
CA ILE A 10 -36.46 8.53 -17.79
C ILE A 10 -34.96 8.48 -18.06
N ILE A 11 -34.33 9.63 -18.31
CA ILE A 11 -32.88 9.70 -18.51
C ILE A 11 -32.14 9.29 -17.22
N ALA A 12 -32.58 9.79 -16.06
CA ALA A 12 -31.99 9.38 -14.78
C ALA A 12 -32.17 7.90 -14.48
N TRP A 13 -33.34 7.33 -14.85
CA TRP A 13 -33.61 5.91 -14.71
C TRP A 13 -32.77 5.06 -15.67
N LEU A 14 -32.62 5.47 -16.94
CA LEU A 14 -31.77 4.82 -17.94
C LEU A 14 -30.28 4.92 -17.56
N CYS A 15 -29.82 6.06 -17.06
CA CYS A 15 -28.46 6.19 -16.50
C CYS A 15 -28.25 5.22 -15.33
N ARG A 16 -29.24 5.12 -14.43
CA ARG A 16 -29.16 4.19 -13.29
C ARG A 16 -29.13 2.72 -13.71
N LEU A 17 -29.77 2.37 -14.84
CA LEU A 17 -29.71 1.04 -15.44
C LEU A 17 -28.38 0.79 -16.18
N ALA A 18 -27.87 1.78 -16.92
CA ALA A 18 -26.63 1.69 -17.67
C ALA A 18 -25.38 1.65 -16.77
N PHE A 19 -25.42 2.34 -15.63
CA PHE A 19 -24.36 2.37 -14.61
C PHE A 19 -24.61 1.41 -13.45
N ARG A 20 -25.57 0.50 -13.57
CA ARG A 20 -25.73 -0.61 -12.63
C ARG A 20 -24.63 -1.63 -12.92
N ASP A 21 -23.47 -1.35 -12.35
CA ASP A 21 -22.30 -2.23 -12.39
C ASP A 21 -22.72 -3.57 -11.76
N LYS A 22 -22.95 -4.57 -12.61
CA LYS A 22 -23.38 -5.91 -12.17
C LYS A 22 -22.26 -6.61 -11.39
N ASP A 23 -21.03 -6.09 -11.51
CA ASP A 23 -19.84 -6.61 -10.84
C ASP A 23 -19.60 -5.96 -9.49
N PHE A 24 -20.31 -4.84 -9.18
CA PHE A 24 -20.23 -4.21 -7.86
C PHE A 24 -21.16 -4.91 -6.87
N VAL A 25 -20.58 -5.65 -5.94
CA VAL A 25 -21.30 -6.22 -4.79
C VAL A 25 -21.15 -5.26 -3.62
N PRO A 26 -22.25 -4.55 -3.21
CA PRO A 26 -22.18 -3.68 -2.04
C PRO A 26 -21.86 -4.50 -0.79
N PRO A 27 -21.12 -3.92 0.19
CA PRO A 27 -20.79 -4.60 1.43
C PRO A 27 -22.09 -5.00 2.16
N LYS A 28 -22.14 -6.25 2.66
CA LYS A 28 -23.22 -6.72 3.51
C LYS A 28 -23.05 -6.06 4.88
N THR A 29 -23.89 -5.11 5.22
CA THR A 29 -23.94 -4.53 6.57
C THR A 29 -24.62 -5.49 7.52
N ALA A 30 -23.88 -5.97 8.53
CA ALA A 30 -24.46 -6.73 9.63
C ALA A 30 -25.04 -5.74 10.68
N PRO A 31 -26.30 -5.84 11.07
CA PRO A 31 -26.94 -4.85 11.98
C PRO A 31 -26.48 -4.93 13.44
N SER A 32 -25.82 -6.02 13.87
CA SER A 32 -25.59 -6.32 15.29
C SER A 32 -24.45 -5.53 15.94
N ASP A 33 -23.54 -4.90 15.17
CA ASP A 33 -22.32 -4.29 15.71
C ASP A 33 -22.24 -2.77 15.50
N ALA A 34 -23.39 -2.09 15.39
CA ALA A 34 -23.44 -0.64 15.12
C ALA A 34 -22.63 0.20 16.12
N ARG A 35 -22.55 -0.22 17.40
CA ARG A 35 -21.74 0.47 18.43
C ARG A 35 -20.25 0.30 18.19
N VAL A 36 -19.83 -0.87 17.71
CA VAL A 36 -18.43 -1.15 17.37
C VAL A 36 -18.03 -0.32 16.16
N TYR A 37 -18.87 -0.30 15.12
CA TYR A 37 -18.57 0.44 13.89
C TYR A 37 -18.52 1.95 14.10
N ALA A 38 -19.36 2.50 15.02
CA ALA A 38 -19.35 3.91 15.37
C ALA A 38 -18.06 4.38 16.08
N ALA A 39 -17.21 3.44 16.51
CA ALA A 39 -15.90 3.74 17.09
C ALA A 39 -14.77 3.87 16.05
N PHE A 40 -15.07 3.68 14.76
CA PHE A 40 -14.09 3.77 13.68
C PHE A 40 -14.41 4.95 12.77
N GLU A 41 -13.36 5.60 12.34
CA GLU A 41 -13.42 6.69 11.35
C GLU A 41 -12.35 6.48 10.28
N MET A 42 -12.49 7.13 9.16
CA MET A 42 -11.48 7.12 8.11
C MET A 42 -10.27 7.93 8.54
N ALA A 43 -9.06 7.39 8.36
CA ALA A 43 -7.84 8.13 8.59
C ALA A 43 -7.70 9.30 7.60
N ASP A 44 -7.18 10.44 8.06
CA ASP A 44 -7.00 11.63 7.22
C ASP A 44 -6.03 11.39 6.06
N SER A 45 -5.05 10.53 6.26
CA SER A 45 -4.05 10.18 5.26
C SER A 45 -3.49 8.77 5.48
N LEU A 46 -3.12 8.11 4.37
CA LEU A 46 -2.34 6.87 4.40
C LEU A 46 -0.91 7.12 4.94
N PHE A 47 -0.37 8.31 4.75
CA PHE A 47 0.99 8.68 5.13
C PHE A 47 1.02 9.43 6.45
N VAL A 48 1.98 9.07 7.32
CA VAL A 48 2.09 9.61 8.68
C VAL A 48 2.57 11.07 8.67
N ASN A 49 3.38 11.46 7.68
CA ASN A 49 3.98 12.79 7.64
C ASN A 49 4.07 13.36 6.22
N ARG A 50 4.37 14.68 6.14
CA ARG A 50 4.46 15.41 4.88
C ARG A 50 5.60 14.91 3.98
N SER A 51 6.70 14.44 4.55
CA SER A 51 7.84 13.92 3.77
C SER A 51 7.45 12.64 3.04
N GLU A 52 6.72 11.73 3.69
CA GLU A 52 6.19 10.53 3.03
C GLU A 52 5.26 10.89 1.88
N THR A 53 4.32 11.82 2.09
CA THR A 53 3.40 12.27 1.03
C THR A 53 4.16 12.90 -0.14
N ALA A 54 5.12 13.78 0.15
CA ALA A 54 5.91 14.46 -0.88
C ALA A 54 6.76 13.48 -1.69
N PHE A 55 7.42 12.53 -1.01
CA PHE A 55 8.23 11.53 -1.68
C PHE A 55 7.38 10.59 -2.55
N PHE A 56 6.22 10.14 -2.06
CA PHE A 56 5.26 9.36 -2.85
C PHE A 56 4.89 10.06 -4.16
N GLN A 57 4.51 11.35 -4.09
CA GLN A 57 4.12 12.12 -5.27
C GLN A 57 5.27 12.29 -6.27
N ILE A 58 6.49 12.50 -5.77
CA ILE A 58 7.68 12.65 -6.62
C ILE A 58 8.01 11.30 -7.28
N LEU A 59 8.09 10.23 -6.51
CA LEU A 59 8.42 8.90 -7.02
C LEU A 59 7.37 8.43 -8.05
N HIS A 60 6.08 8.64 -7.76
CA HIS A 60 4.98 8.30 -8.67
C HIS A 60 5.11 9.01 -10.02
N ARG A 61 5.52 10.29 -10.04
CA ARG A 61 5.71 11.05 -11.29
C ARG A 61 6.90 10.58 -12.12
N HIS A 62 7.92 10.00 -11.48
CA HIS A 62 9.11 9.47 -12.16
C HIS A 62 8.97 8.03 -12.60
N LEU A 63 7.92 7.33 -12.13
CA LEU A 63 7.76 5.92 -12.38
C LEU A 63 7.49 5.64 -13.86
N PRO A 64 8.23 4.74 -14.53
CA PRO A 64 8.01 4.42 -15.93
C PRO A 64 6.67 3.69 -16.14
N ALA A 65 6.15 3.79 -17.36
CA ALA A 65 4.96 3.02 -17.74
C ALA A 65 5.16 1.52 -17.52
N GLY A 66 4.14 0.88 -16.95
CA GLY A 66 4.17 -0.56 -16.62
C GLY A 66 4.68 -0.89 -15.23
N TYR A 67 5.02 0.12 -14.43
CA TYR A 67 5.28 -0.04 -13.00
C TYR A 67 4.19 0.62 -12.18
N HIS A 68 3.96 0.11 -10.98
CA HIS A 68 2.98 0.62 -10.02
C HIS A 68 3.63 0.88 -8.68
N LEU A 69 3.25 2.00 -8.05
CA LEU A 69 3.71 2.39 -6.72
C LEU A 69 2.60 2.13 -5.71
N HIS A 70 2.94 1.41 -4.65
CA HIS A 70 2.05 1.10 -3.52
C HIS A 70 2.61 1.75 -2.26
N GLY A 71 1.73 2.36 -1.46
CA GLY A 71 2.08 2.92 -0.14
C GLY A 71 1.76 1.95 0.99
N LYS A 72 2.54 1.99 2.07
CA LYS A 72 2.30 1.27 3.33
C LYS A 72 1.94 -0.21 3.13
N THR A 73 2.74 -0.90 2.32
CA THR A 73 2.49 -2.29 1.97
C THR A 73 2.92 -3.22 3.11
N ARG A 74 2.03 -4.12 3.53
CA ARG A 74 2.32 -5.09 4.59
C ARG A 74 3.45 -6.02 4.18
N LEU A 75 4.38 -6.28 5.11
CA LEU A 75 5.56 -7.09 4.81
C LEU A 75 5.19 -8.55 4.49
N GLU A 76 4.15 -9.10 5.12
CA GLU A 76 3.71 -10.48 4.87
C GLU A 76 3.05 -10.69 3.49
N ASP A 77 2.60 -9.61 2.83
CA ASP A 77 2.06 -9.67 1.46
C ASP A 77 3.17 -9.67 0.40
N VAL A 78 4.38 -9.22 0.78
CA VAL A 78 5.56 -9.15 -0.08
C VAL A 78 6.51 -10.33 0.17
N ILE A 79 6.75 -10.67 1.44
CA ILE A 79 7.68 -11.71 1.89
C ILE A 79 6.92 -12.72 2.76
N ARG A 80 6.87 -13.97 2.31
CA ARG A 80 6.12 -15.02 3.01
C ARG A 80 7.05 -16.12 3.55
N VAL A 81 6.61 -16.78 4.59
CA VAL A 81 7.25 -17.99 5.09
C VAL A 81 7.19 -19.08 4.02
N LYS A 82 8.31 -19.77 3.79
CA LYS A 82 8.39 -20.84 2.79
C LYS A 82 7.32 -21.91 3.04
N ARG A 83 6.69 -22.41 1.98
CA ARG A 83 5.61 -23.40 2.05
C ARG A 83 6.04 -24.73 2.69
N SER A 84 7.33 -25.04 2.72
CA SER A 84 7.90 -26.22 3.39
C SER A 84 7.82 -26.13 4.91
N ILE A 85 7.78 -24.92 5.49
CA ILE A 85 7.70 -24.71 6.94
C ILE A 85 6.24 -24.75 7.38
N LYS A 86 5.92 -25.66 8.31
CA LYS A 86 4.55 -25.91 8.78
C LYS A 86 4.45 -25.79 10.31
N GLY A 87 3.22 -25.90 10.82
CA GLY A 87 2.92 -25.96 12.24
C GLY A 87 3.34 -24.72 13.01
N GLN A 88 3.77 -24.90 14.25
CA GLN A 88 4.12 -23.83 15.18
C GLN A 88 5.26 -22.94 14.64
N ALA A 89 6.25 -23.53 13.96
CA ALA A 89 7.36 -22.79 13.37
C ALA A 89 6.89 -21.78 12.31
N HIS A 90 5.90 -22.16 11.49
CA HIS A 90 5.28 -21.25 10.51
C HIS A 90 4.64 -20.04 11.21
N TRP A 91 3.84 -20.27 12.23
CA TRP A 91 3.14 -19.20 12.96
C TRP A 91 4.10 -18.28 13.70
N HIS A 92 5.16 -18.82 14.29
CA HIS A 92 6.20 -18.05 14.95
C HIS A 92 6.91 -17.11 13.96
N LEU A 93 7.35 -17.64 12.80
CA LEU A 93 8.01 -16.83 11.77
C LEU A 93 7.08 -15.79 11.15
N ARG A 94 5.81 -16.16 10.86
CA ARG A 94 4.81 -15.22 10.39
C ARG A 94 4.57 -14.08 11.37
N GLY A 95 4.55 -14.38 12.69
CA GLY A 95 4.42 -13.40 13.75
C GLY A 95 5.48 -12.28 13.70
N ARG A 96 6.66 -12.57 13.16
CA ARG A 96 7.75 -11.59 13.01
C ARG A 96 7.52 -10.56 11.88
N VAL A 97 6.64 -10.85 10.93
CA VAL A 97 6.42 -9.99 9.74
C VAL A 97 5.02 -9.41 9.65
N LYS A 98 4.00 -10.04 10.23
CA LYS A 98 2.56 -9.74 10.02
C LYS A 98 2.13 -8.31 10.36
N SER A 99 2.78 -7.67 11.34
CA SER A 99 2.46 -6.30 11.80
C SER A 99 3.41 -5.23 11.24
N ARG A 100 4.30 -5.63 10.33
CA ARG A 100 5.28 -4.73 9.73
C ARG A 100 4.85 -4.35 8.32
N HIS A 101 5.30 -3.19 7.86
CA HIS A 101 5.08 -2.70 6.51
C HIS A 101 6.37 -2.07 5.96
N VAL A 102 6.43 -1.89 4.67
CA VAL A 102 7.37 -0.97 3.99
C VAL A 102 6.62 0.29 3.60
N ASP A 103 7.33 1.41 3.56
CA ASP A 103 6.70 2.68 3.20
C ASP A 103 6.19 2.67 1.77
N TYR A 104 6.99 2.11 0.84
CA TYR A 104 6.58 1.98 -0.56
C TYR A 104 7.07 0.66 -1.16
N LEU A 105 6.28 0.15 -2.10
CA LEU A 105 6.62 -1.01 -2.93
C LEU A 105 6.42 -0.65 -4.39
N ILE A 106 7.38 -0.97 -5.24
CA ILE A 106 7.23 -0.91 -6.69
C ILE A 106 7.00 -2.32 -7.22
N THR A 107 5.95 -2.48 -8.03
CA THR A 107 5.68 -3.71 -8.77
C THR A 107 5.68 -3.45 -10.27
N ASP A 108 5.86 -4.51 -11.07
CA ASP A 108 5.57 -4.44 -12.50
C ASP A 108 4.06 -4.53 -12.78
N ARG A 109 3.67 -4.50 -14.08
CA ARG A 109 2.28 -4.59 -14.53
C ARG A 109 1.54 -5.85 -14.08
N ASN A 110 2.27 -6.90 -13.73
CA ASN A 110 1.71 -8.17 -13.26
C ASN A 110 1.65 -8.26 -11.73
N GLY A 111 1.97 -7.17 -11.02
CA GLY A 111 2.02 -7.13 -9.57
C GLY A 111 3.25 -7.81 -8.96
N ILE A 112 4.29 -8.11 -9.76
CA ILE A 112 5.52 -8.74 -9.26
C ILE A 112 6.38 -7.67 -8.60
N PRO A 113 6.76 -7.82 -7.31
CA PRO A 113 7.63 -6.90 -6.60
C PRO A 113 8.99 -6.72 -7.29
N LYS A 114 9.44 -5.47 -7.44
CA LYS A 114 10.72 -5.09 -8.04
C LYS A 114 11.64 -4.40 -7.06
N ALA A 115 11.12 -3.51 -6.23
CA ALA A 115 11.87 -2.85 -5.18
C ALA A 115 10.95 -2.44 -4.04
N ALA A 116 11.42 -2.52 -2.81
CA ALA A 116 10.82 -1.92 -1.63
C ALA A 116 11.62 -0.69 -1.23
N ILE A 117 10.97 0.33 -0.69
CA ILE A 117 11.59 1.57 -0.28
C ILE A 117 11.14 1.94 1.13
N GLU A 118 12.09 2.37 1.96
CA GLU A 118 11.88 2.97 3.27
C GLU A 118 12.35 4.43 3.24
N LEU A 119 11.57 5.30 3.87
CA LEU A 119 11.95 6.69 4.06
C LEU A 119 12.46 6.87 5.49
N ASP A 120 13.78 6.90 5.65
CA ASP A 120 14.42 6.98 6.95
C ASP A 120 14.35 8.41 7.51
N GLY A 121 13.80 8.53 8.74
CA GLY A 121 13.89 9.74 9.54
C GLY A 121 15.20 9.79 10.34
N SER A 122 15.36 10.85 11.16
CA SER A 122 16.56 11.08 12.01
C SER A 122 16.56 10.28 13.32
N SER A 123 15.63 9.38 13.56
CA SER A 123 15.45 8.68 14.85
C SER A 123 16.32 7.41 14.93
N HIS A 124 17.33 7.42 15.77
CA HIS A 124 18.20 6.26 16.06
C HIS A 124 17.93 5.72 17.47
N ASN A 125 17.01 4.76 17.56
CA ASN A 125 16.78 4.03 18.80
C ASN A 125 17.17 2.56 18.60
N LYS A 126 17.69 1.88 19.65
CA LYS A 126 18.14 0.47 19.56
C LYS A 126 17.07 -0.50 19.07
N ALA A 127 15.80 -0.28 19.42
CA ALA A 127 14.69 -1.10 18.95
C ALA A 127 14.41 -0.90 17.46
N ALA A 128 14.60 0.31 16.93
CA ALA A 128 14.52 0.62 15.51
C ALA A 128 15.64 -0.10 14.74
N LEU A 129 16.87 -0.07 15.24
CA LEU A 129 18.00 -0.77 14.62
C LEU A 129 17.75 -2.28 14.47
N ALA A 130 17.28 -2.96 15.54
CA ALA A 130 16.97 -4.40 15.46
C ALA A 130 15.82 -4.71 14.48
N ALA A 131 14.85 -3.79 14.36
CA ALA A 131 13.76 -3.91 13.40
C ALA A 131 14.25 -3.74 11.96
N ASP A 132 15.20 -2.84 11.74
CA ASP A 132 15.84 -2.56 10.47
C ASP A 132 16.72 -3.74 10.01
N GLU A 133 17.56 -4.28 10.90
CA GLU A 133 18.36 -5.48 10.64
C GLU A 133 17.47 -6.67 10.22
N LEU A 134 16.32 -6.86 10.88
CA LEU A 134 15.37 -7.90 10.50
C LEU A 134 14.82 -7.68 9.08
N LYS A 135 14.42 -6.44 8.75
CA LYS A 135 13.93 -6.11 7.40
C LYS A 135 15.00 -6.37 6.35
N ASP A 136 16.22 -5.85 6.57
CA ASP A 136 17.34 -6.02 5.64
C ASP A 136 17.65 -7.51 5.38
N GLY A 137 17.67 -8.32 6.45
CA GLY A 137 17.84 -9.76 6.34
C GLY A 137 16.72 -10.47 5.57
N LEU A 138 15.48 -10.09 5.80
CA LEU A 138 14.31 -10.67 5.12
C LEU A 138 14.30 -10.33 3.61
N PHE A 139 14.53 -9.08 3.26
CA PHE A 139 14.56 -8.63 1.87
C PHE A 139 15.73 -9.26 1.10
N LYS A 140 16.92 -9.32 1.71
CA LYS A 140 18.07 -10.02 1.17
C LYS A 140 17.79 -11.50 0.94
N ALA A 141 17.18 -12.19 1.90
CA ALA A 141 16.82 -13.61 1.77
C ALA A 141 15.74 -13.86 0.71
N ALA A 142 14.86 -12.88 0.47
CA ALA A 142 13.83 -12.93 -0.56
C ALA A 142 14.35 -12.56 -1.96
N GLY A 143 15.57 -12.01 -2.08
CA GLY A 143 16.11 -11.51 -3.34
C GLY A 143 15.41 -10.25 -3.86
N LEU A 144 14.74 -9.48 -2.99
CA LEU A 144 14.06 -8.24 -3.35
C LEU A 144 14.86 -7.03 -2.81
N PRO A 145 15.28 -6.08 -3.66
CA PRO A 145 15.98 -4.87 -3.20
C PRO A 145 15.15 -4.08 -2.18
N LEU A 146 15.78 -3.72 -1.05
CA LEU A 146 15.27 -2.74 -0.09
C LEU A 146 16.12 -1.48 -0.19
N LEU A 147 15.53 -0.39 -0.63
CA LEU A 147 16.21 0.89 -0.85
C LEU A 147 15.82 1.86 0.27
N ARG A 148 16.82 2.47 0.90
CA ARG A 148 16.61 3.45 1.96
C ARG A 148 16.87 4.86 1.44
N VAL A 149 15.94 5.77 1.73
CA VAL A 149 15.99 7.17 1.34
C VAL A 149 15.91 8.02 2.59
N GLN A 150 16.89 8.90 2.79
CA GLN A 150 16.83 9.85 3.91
C GLN A 150 15.75 10.91 3.68
N ALA A 151 14.93 11.19 4.69
CA ALA A 151 13.86 12.20 4.59
C ALA A 151 14.36 13.62 4.33
N SER A 152 15.65 13.88 4.60
CA SER A 152 16.35 15.14 4.32
C SER A 152 16.97 15.22 2.94
N SER A 153 16.90 14.15 2.12
CA SER A 153 17.54 14.11 0.79
C SER A 153 16.74 14.84 -0.28
N ASP A 154 17.39 15.11 -1.40
CA ASP A 154 16.71 15.55 -2.63
C ASP A 154 15.87 14.37 -3.19
N PHE A 155 14.56 14.46 -3.06
CA PHE A 155 13.63 13.41 -3.46
C PHE A 155 13.57 13.17 -4.97
N HIS A 156 13.81 14.20 -5.79
CA HIS A 156 13.89 14.03 -7.24
C HIS A 156 15.10 13.19 -7.64
N ARG A 157 16.25 13.49 -7.05
CA ARG A 157 17.48 12.72 -7.26
C ARG A 157 17.37 11.30 -6.71
N ALA A 158 16.73 11.11 -5.56
CA ALA A 158 16.47 9.79 -5.00
C ALA A 158 15.55 8.97 -5.91
N ALA A 159 14.45 9.54 -6.39
CA ALA A 159 13.54 8.89 -7.33
C ALA A 159 14.25 8.46 -8.63
N GLN A 160 15.06 9.33 -9.24
CA GLN A 160 15.85 9.00 -10.43
C GLN A 160 16.78 7.80 -10.21
N ARG A 161 17.47 7.72 -9.05
CA ARG A 161 18.34 6.60 -8.70
C ARG A 161 17.55 5.29 -8.53
N ILE A 162 16.37 5.36 -7.89
CA ILE A 162 15.49 4.20 -7.72
C ILE A 162 15.05 3.68 -9.09
N ILE A 163 14.60 4.57 -9.97
CA ILE A 163 14.14 4.19 -11.32
C ILE A 163 15.29 3.60 -12.15
N ALA A 164 16.49 4.12 -12.03
CA ALA A 164 17.66 3.58 -12.73
C ALA A 164 18.08 2.18 -12.23
N ALA A 165 17.59 1.75 -11.05
CA ALA A 165 17.87 0.44 -10.45
C ALA A 165 16.77 -0.61 -10.72
N LEU A 166 15.65 -0.26 -11.39
CA LEU A 166 14.56 -1.16 -11.75
C LEU A 166 14.86 -1.94 -13.03
#